data_c082f3d60506b31602396c6b815a9810
#
_entry.id   c082f3d60506b31602396c6b815a9810
#
_cell.length_a   1.000
_cell.length_b   1.000
_cell.length_c   1.000
_cell.angle_alpha   90.00
_cell.angle_beta   90.00
_cell.angle_gamma   90.00
#
_symmetry.space_group_name_H-M   'P 1'
#
loop_
_entity.id
_entity.type
_entity.pdbx_description
1 polymer ?
#
loop_
_entity_poly.entity_id
_entity_poly.type
_entity_poly.pdbx_seq_one_letter_code
_entity_poly.pdbx_strand_id
1 'polypeptide(L)'
;IHNRVTRQISSGHKLFPSEWEVLQRNILPPNCEGPRHAYLVALKSRIADDKARLERIISRLEHTGESYTAGDVAARYLTPPDAGGFLSFARSLAGQLRQIGKIRTSERYTTVLNSFGRFRRDVEVPWDEVDSDLMIEYETYLKSRGVCPNTSSYYMRGLRAIYNRAVEKGMTVQRDPFKYVYTGI
;
A
#
# COMPACT_ATOMS: atom_id res chain seq x y z
N ILE A 1 5.74 9.37 19.08
CA ILE A 1 6.75 10.18 19.79
C ILE A 1 8.11 9.65 19.40
N HIS A 2 8.96 10.46 18.81
CA HIS A 2 10.34 10.11 18.48
C HIS A 2 11.26 11.20 19.06
N ASN A 3 12.34 10.79 19.73
CA ASN A 3 13.26 11.71 20.41
C ASN A 3 12.57 12.76 21.32
N ARG A 4 11.54 12.35 22.06
CA ARG A 4 10.68 13.19 22.92
C ARG A 4 9.87 14.25 22.17
N VAL A 5 9.84 14.24 20.85
CA VAL A 5 8.99 15.13 20.03
C VAL A 5 7.70 14.39 19.66
N THR A 6 6.56 15.02 19.94
CA THR A 6 5.24 14.50 19.58
C THR A 6 4.69 15.27 18.39
N ARG A 7 4.16 14.54 17.40
CA ARG A 7 3.35 15.11 16.32
C ARG A 7 1.94 14.54 16.40
N GLN A 8 0.95 15.41 16.30
CA GLN A 8 -0.46 15.03 16.25
C GLN A 8 -0.95 15.13 14.81
N ILE A 9 -1.66 14.09 14.37
CA ILE A 9 -2.29 14.03 13.05
C ILE A 9 -3.80 13.93 13.29
N SER A 10 -4.57 14.86 12.71
CA SER A 10 -6.02 14.79 12.78
C SER A 10 -6.55 13.69 11.90
N SER A 11 -7.32 12.76 12.47
CA SER A 11 -8.00 11.70 11.72
C SER A 11 -9.25 12.19 10.99
N GLY A 12 -9.76 13.41 11.33
CA GLY A 12 -11.03 13.93 10.81
C GLY A 12 -12.28 13.22 11.33
N HIS A 13 -12.15 12.19 12.16
CA HIS A 13 -13.27 11.44 12.71
C HIS A 13 -13.79 12.05 13.99
N LYS A 14 -15.11 11.96 14.19
CA LYS A 14 -15.79 12.46 15.40
C LYS A 14 -16.41 11.28 16.15
N LEU A 15 -16.12 11.22 17.45
CA LEU A 15 -16.66 10.25 18.39
C LEU A 15 -17.41 10.97 19.50
N PHE A 16 -18.44 10.33 20.06
CA PHE A 16 -19.01 10.75 21.34
C PHE A 16 -18.08 10.29 22.48
N PRO A 17 -18.04 11.01 23.62
CA PRO A 17 -17.21 10.63 24.76
C PRO A 17 -17.48 9.20 25.26
N SER A 18 -18.74 8.73 25.18
CA SER A 18 -19.17 7.38 25.55
C SER A 18 -18.68 6.27 24.61
N GLU A 19 -18.21 6.62 23.42
CA GLU A 19 -17.70 5.67 22.41
C GLU A 19 -16.19 5.48 22.48
N TRP A 20 -15.53 6.19 23.41
CA TRP A 20 -14.08 6.14 23.58
C TRP A 20 -13.69 5.70 24.98
N GLU A 21 -12.96 4.62 25.08
CA GLU A 21 -12.37 4.16 26.33
C GLU A 21 -10.95 4.72 26.49
N VAL A 22 -10.79 5.54 27.53
CA VAL A 22 -9.55 6.29 27.77
C VAL A 22 -8.40 5.36 28.20
N LEU A 23 -8.68 4.38 29.05
CA LEU A 23 -7.64 3.47 29.57
C LEU A 23 -7.04 2.58 28.51
N GLN A 24 -7.88 1.97 27.69
CA GLN A 24 -7.43 1.07 26.62
C GLN A 24 -7.16 1.82 25.29
N ARG A 25 -7.45 3.10 25.24
CA ARG A 25 -7.35 3.93 24.01
C ARG A 25 -8.05 3.28 22.83
N ASN A 26 -9.28 2.82 23.03
CA ASN A 26 -10.02 2.00 22.10
C ASN A 26 -11.43 2.56 21.84
N ILE A 27 -11.99 2.22 20.69
CA ILE A 27 -13.38 2.54 20.35
C ILE A 27 -14.28 1.42 20.90
N LEU A 28 -15.32 1.82 21.61
CA LEU A 28 -16.36 0.94 22.12
C LEU A 28 -17.61 1.05 21.24
N PRO A 29 -17.89 0.08 20.36
CA PRO A 29 -19.17 0.04 19.65
C PRO A 29 -20.31 -0.18 20.66
N PRO A 30 -21.47 0.47 20.47
CA PRO A 30 -22.63 0.22 21.32
C PRO A 30 -23.11 -1.24 21.19
N ASN A 31 -23.71 -1.78 22.23
CA ASN A 31 -24.18 -3.18 22.29
C ASN A 31 -25.41 -3.46 21.40
N CYS A 32 -25.92 -2.47 20.68
CA CYS A 32 -27.06 -2.61 19.77
C CYS A 32 -26.61 -2.49 18.31
N GLU A 33 -27.08 -3.40 17.48
CA GLU A 33 -26.82 -3.34 16.04
C GLU A 33 -27.57 -2.14 15.41
N GLY A 34 -26.85 -1.39 14.55
CA GLY A 34 -27.40 -0.23 13.88
C GLY A 34 -26.35 0.48 13.02
N PRO A 35 -26.73 1.52 12.25
CA PRO A 35 -25.82 2.26 11.38
C PRO A 35 -24.62 2.85 12.13
N ARG A 36 -24.82 3.27 13.39
CA ARG A 36 -23.75 3.82 14.25
C ARG A 36 -22.78 2.75 14.70
N HIS A 37 -23.26 1.54 15.04
CA HIS A 37 -22.43 0.39 15.35
C HIS A 37 -21.54 0.02 14.16
N ALA A 38 -22.13 -0.14 12.97
CA ALA A 38 -21.41 -0.46 11.75
C ALA A 38 -20.34 0.59 11.43
N TYR A 39 -20.64 1.89 11.61
CA TYR A 39 -19.68 2.97 11.47
C TYR A 39 -18.50 2.85 12.43
N LEU A 40 -18.75 2.58 13.71
CA LEU A 40 -17.69 2.49 14.73
C LEU A 40 -16.82 1.24 14.54
N VAL A 41 -17.38 0.13 14.10
CA VAL A 41 -16.61 -1.08 13.74
C VAL A 41 -15.71 -0.79 12.54
N ALA A 42 -16.25 -0.16 11.50
CA ALA A 42 -15.46 0.23 10.33
C ALA A 42 -14.37 1.24 10.70
N LEU A 43 -14.67 2.20 11.58
CA LEU A 43 -13.71 3.18 12.06
C LEU A 43 -12.58 2.54 12.87
N LYS A 44 -12.90 1.56 13.72
CA LYS A 44 -11.91 0.78 14.48
C LYS A 44 -10.95 0.04 13.54
N SER A 45 -11.47 -0.58 12.48
CA SER A 45 -10.65 -1.23 11.45
C SER A 45 -9.73 -0.22 10.74
N ARG A 46 -10.27 0.93 10.34
CA ARG A 46 -9.47 1.99 9.69
C ARG A 46 -8.34 2.50 10.57
N ILE A 47 -8.60 2.71 11.86
CA ILE A 47 -7.56 3.14 12.80
C ILE A 47 -6.48 2.07 12.97
N ALA A 48 -6.85 0.78 12.96
CA ALA A 48 -5.89 -0.31 12.99
C ALA A 48 -5.03 -0.34 11.71
N ASP A 49 -5.62 -0.12 10.54
CA ASP A 49 -4.90 -0.02 9.26
C ASP A 49 -3.95 1.18 9.23
N ASP A 50 -4.41 2.35 9.74
CA ASP A 50 -3.60 3.57 9.85
C ASP A 50 -2.41 3.37 10.79
N LYS A 51 -2.64 2.69 11.92
CA LYS A 51 -1.57 2.34 12.87
C LYS A 51 -0.54 1.42 12.21
N ALA A 52 -0.98 0.36 11.55
CA ALA A 52 -0.10 -0.56 10.82
C ALA A 52 0.69 0.16 9.70
N ARG A 53 0.06 1.15 9.03
CA ARG A 53 0.75 1.99 8.05
C ARG A 53 1.84 2.86 8.68
N LEU A 54 1.56 3.49 9.82
CA LEU A 54 2.55 4.28 10.56
C LEU A 54 3.72 3.41 11.05
N GLU A 55 3.44 2.23 11.58
CA GLU A 55 4.46 1.27 12.02
C GLU A 55 5.37 0.84 10.87
N ARG A 56 4.80 0.58 9.69
CA ARG A 56 5.59 0.28 8.47
C ARG A 56 6.48 1.44 8.04
N ILE A 57 5.98 2.68 8.08
CA ILE A 57 6.78 3.88 7.76
C ILE A 57 7.97 4.00 8.73
N ILE A 58 7.71 3.81 10.04
CA ILE A 58 8.75 3.88 11.08
C ILE A 58 9.81 2.78 10.88
N SER A 59 9.38 1.53 10.75
CA SER A 59 10.29 0.39 10.55
C SER A 59 11.19 0.60 9.33
N ARG A 60 10.68 1.19 8.25
CA ARG A 60 11.50 1.52 7.09
C ARG A 60 12.53 2.58 7.36
N LEU A 61 12.13 3.67 8.02
CA LEU A 61 13.05 4.73 8.38
C LEU A 61 14.18 4.22 9.28
N GLU A 62 13.87 3.28 10.18
CA GLU A 62 14.83 2.60 11.02
C GLU A 62 15.80 1.72 10.21
N HIS A 63 15.31 1.01 9.19
CA HIS A 63 16.15 0.17 8.33
C HIS A 63 17.07 0.95 7.39
N THR A 64 16.72 2.17 7.01
CA THR A 64 17.61 3.00 6.17
C THR A 64 18.83 3.53 6.92
N GLY A 65 18.82 3.47 8.26
CA GLY A 65 19.92 3.98 9.10
C GLY A 65 20.07 5.50 9.08
N GLU A 66 19.21 6.22 8.39
CA GLU A 66 19.16 7.67 8.38
C GLU A 66 18.45 8.22 9.62
N SER A 67 18.92 9.35 10.15
CA SER A 67 18.20 10.02 11.23
C SER A 67 16.89 10.58 10.71
N TYR A 68 15.78 10.30 11.38
CA TYR A 68 14.45 10.80 11.04
C TYR A 68 13.78 11.45 12.25
N THR A 69 12.79 12.28 11.98
CA THR A 69 12.00 12.97 13.00
C THR A 69 10.54 12.50 12.98
N ALA A 70 9.79 12.79 14.05
CA ALA A 70 8.34 12.58 14.05
C ALA A 70 7.62 13.40 12.95
N GLY A 71 8.23 14.50 12.49
CA GLY A 71 7.76 15.30 11.35
C GLY A 71 7.88 14.55 10.03
N ASP A 72 8.98 13.83 9.80
CA ASP A 72 9.20 13.05 8.58
C ASP A 72 8.21 11.88 8.48
N VAL A 73 7.93 11.21 9.60
CA VAL A 73 6.90 10.17 9.67
C VAL A 73 5.52 10.76 9.34
N ALA A 74 5.18 11.91 9.95
CA ALA A 74 3.91 12.57 9.70
C ALA A 74 3.77 13.04 8.24
N ALA A 75 4.82 13.61 7.65
CA ALA A 75 4.82 14.04 6.25
C ALA A 75 4.58 12.86 5.29
N ARG A 76 5.25 11.72 5.50
CA ARG A 76 5.05 10.51 4.69
C ARG A 76 3.65 9.91 4.88
N TYR A 77 3.12 9.94 6.10
CA TYR A 77 1.76 9.47 6.37
C TYR A 77 0.70 10.37 5.73
N LEU A 78 0.87 11.70 5.80
CA LEU A 78 -0.06 12.69 5.25
C LEU A 78 0.02 12.81 3.71
N THR A 79 1.09 12.33 3.09
CA THR A 79 1.16 12.24 1.62
C THR A 79 0.05 11.29 1.16
N PRO A 80 -0.97 11.82 0.42
CA PRO A 80 -2.09 10.98 0.00
C PRO A 80 -1.57 9.80 -0.83
N PRO A 81 -2.10 8.59 -0.64
CA PRO A 81 -1.82 7.47 -1.54
C PRO A 81 -2.16 7.80 -3.01
N ASP A 82 -3.05 8.76 -3.22
CA ASP A 82 -3.43 9.27 -4.56
C ASP A 82 -2.43 10.24 -5.20
N ALA A 83 -1.41 10.71 -4.47
CA ALA A 83 -0.35 11.56 -5.04
C ALA A 83 0.63 10.77 -5.94
N GLY A 84 0.13 9.81 -6.72
CA GLY A 84 0.90 9.13 -7.75
C GLY A 84 1.67 7.89 -7.29
N GLY A 85 1.04 6.99 -6.51
CA GLY A 85 1.61 5.68 -6.17
C GLY A 85 1.61 4.69 -7.34
N PHE A 86 2.09 3.49 -7.07
CA PHE A 86 2.32 2.44 -8.06
C PHE A 86 1.05 2.01 -8.79
N LEU A 87 -0.08 1.79 -8.08
CA LEU A 87 -1.32 1.32 -8.70
C LEU A 87 -1.95 2.40 -9.59
N SER A 88 -2.00 3.64 -9.13
CA SER A 88 -2.52 4.78 -9.90
C SER A 88 -1.70 5.04 -11.16
N PHE A 89 -0.37 5.04 -11.04
CA PHE A 89 0.53 5.12 -12.19
C PHE A 89 0.30 3.99 -13.18
N ALA A 90 0.21 2.76 -12.70
CA ALA A 90 0.08 1.58 -13.53
C ALA A 90 -1.26 1.54 -14.28
N ARG A 91 -2.36 1.97 -13.62
CA ARG A 91 -3.68 2.14 -14.27
C ARG A 91 -3.63 3.21 -15.38
N SER A 92 -3.02 4.35 -15.09
CA SER A 92 -2.80 5.42 -16.06
C SER A 92 -1.99 4.94 -17.26
N LEU A 93 -0.89 4.21 -17.01
CA LEU A 93 -0.05 3.63 -18.06
C LEU A 93 -0.82 2.65 -18.95
N ALA A 94 -1.61 1.76 -18.35
CA ALA A 94 -2.47 0.82 -19.08
C ALA A 94 -3.49 1.57 -19.97
N GLY A 95 -4.10 2.63 -19.45
CA GLY A 95 -5.00 3.50 -20.21
C GLY A 95 -4.32 4.18 -21.40
N GLN A 96 -3.13 4.77 -21.19
CA GLN A 96 -2.33 5.38 -22.24
C GLN A 96 -1.95 4.38 -23.36
N LEU A 97 -1.54 3.17 -22.96
CA LEU A 97 -1.20 2.11 -23.92
C LEU A 97 -2.40 1.72 -24.78
N ARG A 98 -3.60 1.68 -24.20
CA ARG A 98 -4.84 1.41 -24.93
C ARG A 98 -5.15 2.50 -25.94
N GLN A 99 -5.00 3.77 -25.56
CA GLN A 99 -5.24 4.93 -26.43
C GLN A 99 -4.32 4.96 -27.66
N ILE A 100 -3.05 4.55 -27.49
CA ILE A 100 -2.07 4.48 -28.59
C ILE A 100 -2.12 3.16 -29.38
N GLY A 101 -3.18 2.35 -29.18
CA GLY A 101 -3.40 1.11 -29.95
C GLY A 101 -2.60 -0.11 -29.48
N LYS A 102 -1.83 -0.03 -28.38
CA LYS A 102 -1.10 -1.15 -27.80
C LYS A 102 -2.01 -2.01 -26.90
N ILE A 103 -3.12 -2.48 -27.46
CA ILE A 103 -4.23 -3.14 -26.74
C ILE A 103 -3.75 -4.35 -25.94
N ARG A 104 -3.00 -5.29 -26.56
CA ARG A 104 -2.52 -6.50 -25.87
C ARG A 104 -1.64 -6.19 -24.65
N THR A 105 -0.80 -5.15 -24.73
CA THR A 105 0.05 -4.76 -23.61
C THR A 105 -0.78 -4.13 -22.50
N SER A 106 -1.77 -3.30 -22.86
CA SER A 106 -2.72 -2.71 -21.92
C SER A 106 -3.50 -3.80 -21.16
N GLU A 107 -4.06 -4.78 -21.85
CA GLU A 107 -4.79 -5.91 -21.25
C GLU A 107 -3.90 -6.73 -20.33
N ARG A 108 -2.66 -7.01 -20.74
CA ARG A 108 -1.68 -7.67 -19.89
C ARG A 108 -1.43 -6.90 -18.59
N TYR A 109 -1.20 -5.58 -18.67
CA TYR A 109 -0.98 -4.76 -17.49
C TYR A 109 -2.22 -4.72 -16.61
N THR A 110 -3.41 -4.58 -17.19
CA THR A 110 -4.68 -4.63 -16.45
C THR A 110 -4.85 -5.96 -15.71
N THR A 111 -4.56 -7.09 -16.34
CA THR A 111 -4.63 -8.42 -15.71
C THR A 111 -3.68 -8.52 -14.52
N VAL A 112 -2.43 -8.07 -14.68
CA VAL A 112 -1.42 -8.06 -13.61
C VAL A 112 -1.87 -7.15 -12.46
N LEU A 113 -2.38 -5.96 -12.76
CA LEU A 113 -2.86 -5.00 -11.77
C LEU A 113 -4.07 -5.50 -11.00
N ASN A 114 -5.01 -6.16 -11.66
CA ASN A 114 -6.17 -6.74 -11.00
C ASN A 114 -5.78 -7.84 -9.99
N SER A 115 -4.73 -8.61 -10.29
CA SER A 115 -4.20 -9.61 -9.36
C SER A 115 -3.48 -8.95 -8.17
N PHE A 116 -2.63 -7.98 -8.44
CA PHE A 116 -1.89 -7.26 -7.41
C PHE A 116 -2.81 -6.37 -6.55
N GLY A 117 -3.81 -5.71 -7.18
CA GLY A 117 -4.82 -4.93 -6.47
C GLY A 117 -5.61 -5.78 -5.48
N ARG A 118 -6.04 -7.00 -5.86
CA ARG A 118 -6.69 -7.93 -4.93
C ARG A 118 -5.82 -8.29 -3.74
N PHE A 119 -4.53 -8.52 -3.95
CA PHE A 119 -3.57 -8.75 -2.86
C PHE A 119 -3.49 -7.54 -1.93
N ARG A 120 -3.47 -6.34 -2.48
CA ARG A 120 -3.41 -5.08 -1.71
C ARG A 120 -4.78 -4.55 -1.29
N ARG A 121 -5.88 -5.25 -1.57
CA ARG A 121 -7.26 -4.80 -1.33
C ARG A 121 -7.55 -3.44 -1.98
N ASP A 122 -6.99 -3.21 -3.15
CA ASP A 122 -7.02 -1.95 -3.92
C ASP A 122 -6.50 -0.72 -3.17
N VAL A 123 -5.78 -0.91 -2.05
CA VAL A 123 -5.08 0.17 -1.35
C VAL A 123 -3.85 0.56 -2.15
N GLU A 124 -3.70 1.86 -2.40
CA GLU A 124 -2.55 2.41 -3.13
C GLU A 124 -1.22 2.04 -2.47
N VAL A 125 -0.20 1.84 -3.29
CA VAL A 125 1.14 1.47 -2.87
C VAL A 125 2.08 2.64 -3.13
N PRO A 126 2.54 3.34 -2.09
CA PRO A 126 3.56 4.38 -2.24
C PRO A 126 4.84 3.82 -2.88
N TRP A 127 5.55 4.65 -3.64
CA TRP A 127 6.76 4.21 -4.37
C TRP A 127 7.86 3.66 -3.47
N ASP A 128 7.97 4.17 -2.26
CA ASP A 128 8.91 3.68 -1.26
C ASP A 128 8.48 2.33 -0.66
N GLU A 129 7.22 1.93 -0.85
CA GLU A 129 6.68 0.61 -0.50
C GLU A 129 6.88 -0.46 -1.58
N VAL A 130 7.29 -0.09 -2.77
CA VAL A 130 7.58 -1.06 -3.82
C VAL A 130 9.02 -1.56 -3.65
N ASP A 131 9.19 -2.54 -2.76
CA ASP A 131 10.46 -3.15 -2.41
C ASP A 131 10.46 -4.68 -2.59
N SER A 132 11.58 -5.32 -2.27
CA SER A 132 11.73 -6.78 -2.40
C SER A 132 10.81 -7.54 -1.46
N ASP A 133 10.57 -7.02 -0.26
CA ASP A 133 9.74 -7.70 0.75
C ASP A 133 8.28 -7.75 0.28
N LEU A 134 7.76 -6.64 -0.24
CA LEU A 134 6.43 -6.60 -0.85
C LEU A 134 6.29 -7.61 -1.99
N MET A 135 7.31 -7.76 -2.83
CA MET A 135 7.27 -8.72 -3.95
C MET A 135 7.32 -10.16 -3.46
N ILE A 136 8.08 -10.47 -2.41
CA ILE A 136 8.11 -11.78 -1.75
C ILE A 136 6.75 -12.09 -1.10
N GLU A 137 6.15 -11.13 -0.40
CA GLU A 137 4.80 -11.27 0.16
C GLU A 137 3.77 -11.58 -0.93
N TYR A 138 3.83 -10.86 -2.05
CA TYR A 138 2.92 -11.11 -3.16
C TYR A 138 3.15 -12.48 -3.80
N GLU A 139 4.39 -12.92 -3.98
CA GLU A 139 4.69 -14.27 -4.46
C GLU A 139 4.14 -15.35 -3.52
N THR A 140 4.29 -15.15 -2.20
CA THR A 140 3.74 -16.03 -1.17
C THR A 140 2.22 -16.07 -1.23
N TYR A 141 1.58 -14.92 -1.38
CA TYR A 141 0.13 -14.84 -1.58
C TYR A 141 -0.32 -15.61 -2.82
N LEU A 142 0.36 -15.48 -3.96
CA LEU A 142 0.03 -16.23 -5.17
C LEU A 142 0.16 -17.74 -4.95
N LYS A 143 1.23 -18.18 -4.28
CA LYS A 143 1.44 -19.60 -3.92
C LYS A 143 0.32 -20.12 -3.01
N SER A 144 -0.08 -19.37 -1.99
CA SER A 144 -1.16 -19.74 -1.08
C SER A 144 -2.52 -19.85 -1.78
N ARG A 145 -2.70 -19.16 -2.91
CA ARG A 145 -3.89 -19.24 -3.77
C ARG A 145 -3.83 -20.34 -4.82
N GLY A 146 -2.80 -21.18 -4.80
CA GLY A 146 -2.61 -22.27 -5.76
C GLY A 146 -2.20 -21.81 -7.16
N VAL A 147 -1.69 -20.59 -7.31
CA VAL A 147 -1.22 -20.09 -8.61
C VAL A 147 0.06 -20.81 -9.00
N CYS A 148 0.09 -21.38 -10.20
CA CYS A 148 1.26 -22.12 -10.69
C CYS A 148 2.46 -21.18 -10.94
N PRO A 149 3.72 -21.70 -10.89
CA PRO A 149 4.94 -20.88 -11.01
C PRO A 149 5.00 -20.05 -12.29
N ASN A 150 4.56 -20.58 -13.43
CA ASN A 150 4.56 -19.85 -14.70
C ASN A 150 3.62 -18.63 -14.67
N THR A 151 2.45 -18.76 -14.04
CA THR A 151 1.50 -17.66 -13.89
C THR A 151 2.03 -16.64 -12.89
N SER A 152 2.64 -17.09 -11.77
CA SER A 152 3.30 -16.20 -10.82
C SER A 152 4.41 -15.40 -11.51
N SER A 153 5.29 -16.04 -12.26
CA SER A 153 6.32 -15.39 -13.06
C SER A 153 5.75 -14.40 -14.10
N TYR A 154 4.62 -14.72 -14.73
CA TYR A 154 3.93 -13.79 -15.63
C TYR A 154 3.51 -12.51 -14.91
N TYR A 155 2.93 -12.62 -13.70
CA TYR A 155 2.56 -11.46 -12.90
C TYR A 155 3.78 -10.64 -12.46
N MET A 156 4.84 -11.30 -11.97
CA MET A 156 6.07 -10.63 -11.56
C MET A 156 6.75 -9.87 -12.70
N ARG A 157 6.82 -10.48 -13.90
CA ARG A 157 7.36 -9.80 -15.10
C ARG A 157 6.51 -8.59 -15.51
N GLY A 158 5.20 -8.69 -15.37
CA GLY A 158 4.30 -7.56 -15.66
C GLY A 158 4.51 -6.40 -14.70
N LEU A 159 4.57 -6.66 -13.39
CA LEU A 159 4.84 -5.64 -12.37
C LEU A 159 6.23 -5.02 -12.56
N ARG A 160 7.26 -5.84 -12.83
CA ARG A 160 8.62 -5.37 -13.12
C ARG A 160 8.65 -4.42 -14.33
N ALA A 161 7.93 -4.75 -15.40
CA ALA A 161 7.86 -3.90 -16.57
C ALA A 161 7.19 -2.55 -16.27
N ILE A 162 6.13 -2.53 -15.46
CA ILE A 162 5.45 -1.30 -15.01
C ILE A 162 6.39 -0.48 -14.12
N TYR A 163 7.08 -1.11 -13.17
CA TYR A 163 8.03 -0.45 -12.28
C TYR A 163 9.17 0.20 -13.05
N ASN A 164 9.77 -0.51 -14.00
CA ASN A 164 10.84 0.05 -14.83
C ASN A 164 10.37 1.27 -15.64
N ARG A 165 9.12 1.27 -16.12
CA ARG A 165 8.53 2.45 -16.76
C ARG A 165 8.37 3.64 -15.82
N ALA A 166 8.10 3.38 -14.54
CA ALA A 166 8.04 4.44 -13.54
C ALA A 166 9.43 5.01 -13.25
N VAL A 167 10.46 4.17 -13.17
CA VAL A 167 11.86 4.60 -13.05
C VAL A 167 12.29 5.45 -14.25
N GLU A 168 12.00 5.00 -15.49
CA GLU A 168 12.25 5.75 -16.72
C GLU A 168 11.58 7.14 -16.73
N LYS A 169 10.40 7.27 -16.10
CA LYS A 169 9.67 8.55 -15.98
C LYS A 169 10.07 9.37 -14.76
N GLY A 170 11.05 8.94 -13.98
CA GLY A 170 11.50 9.65 -12.77
C GLY A 170 10.51 9.65 -11.61
N MET A 171 9.50 8.75 -11.62
CA MET A 171 8.50 8.65 -10.55
C MET A 171 9.09 7.99 -9.29
N THR A 172 10.13 7.19 -9.46
CA THR A 172 10.86 6.52 -8.39
C THR A 172 12.29 6.23 -8.84
N VAL A 173 13.16 5.88 -7.88
CA VAL A 173 14.53 5.43 -8.14
C VAL A 173 14.57 3.92 -8.25
N GLN A 174 15.56 3.39 -9.00
CA GLN A 174 15.76 1.94 -9.11
C GLN A 174 16.22 1.34 -7.77
N ARG A 175 15.45 0.37 -7.26
CA ARG A 175 15.71 -0.35 -6.00
C ARG A 175 15.69 -1.88 -6.17
N ASP A 176 15.59 -2.38 -7.38
CA ASP A 176 15.53 -3.80 -7.75
C ASP A 176 14.56 -4.65 -6.93
N PRO A 177 13.27 -4.24 -6.79
CA PRO A 177 12.30 -4.93 -5.94
C PRO A 177 12.01 -6.37 -6.37
N PHE A 178 12.38 -6.77 -7.59
CA PHE A 178 12.15 -8.11 -8.15
C PHE A 178 13.37 -9.04 -8.07
N LYS A 179 14.41 -8.66 -7.32
CA LYS A 179 15.67 -9.41 -7.25
C LYS A 179 15.50 -10.83 -6.67
N TYR A 180 14.61 -10.97 -5.70
CA TYR A 180 14.47 -12.22 -4.92
C TYR A 180 13.21 -13.03 -5.26
N VAL A 181 12.46 -12.64 -6.28
CA VAL A 181 11.27 -13.36 -6.72
C VAL A 181 11.49 -14.02 -8.09
N TYR A 182 10.78 -15.12 -8.33
CA TYR A 182 10.90 -15.84 -9.60
C TYR A 182 10.20 -15.06 -10.73
N THR A 183 10.99 -14.55 -11.65
CA THR A 183 10.49 -13.85 -12.84
C THR A 183 10.51 -14.71 -14.11
N GLY A 184 10.94 -15.98 -13.99
CA GLY A 184 11.15 -16.87 -15.15
C GLY A 184 12.41 -16.49 -15.94
N ILE A 185 12.94 -17.45 -16.66
CA ILE A 185 14.01 -17.24 -17.66
C ILE A 185 13.35 -16.84 -18.98
#